data_0356afd14304473f54fe05079b01ebcd
#
_entry.id   0356afd14304473f54fe05079b01ebcd
#
_cell.length_a   1.000
_cell.length_b   1.000
_cell.length_c   1.000
_cell.angle_alpha   90.00
_cell.angle_beta   90.00
_cell.angle_gamma   90.00
#
_symmetry.space_group_name_H-M   'P 1'
#
loop_
_entity.id
_entity.type
_entity.pdbx_description
1 polymer ?
#
loop_
_entity_poly.entity_id
_entity_poly.type
_entity_poly.pdbx_seq_one_letter_code
_entity_poly.pdbx_strand_id
1 'polypeptide(L)' 'MNEFDLFQSALNIEDPKSRKLFLQSQCEHKPELLLRVEALLAAHENQS' A
#
# COMPACT_ATOMS: atom_id res chain seq x y z
N MET A 1 -2.10 2.17 -12.56
CA MET A 1 -1.39 2.74 -11.42
C MET A 1 -0.18 1.86 -11.11
N ASN A 2 1.00 2.44 -10.99
CA ASN A 2 2.19 1.66 -10.72
C ASN A 2 2.43 1.50 -9.21
N GLU A 3 3.45 0.72 -8.86
CA GLU A 3 3.78 0.41 -7.48
C GLU A 3 4.01 1.66 -6.63
N PHE A 4 4.76 2.60 -7.15
CA PHE A 4 5.08 3.83 -6.44
C PHE A 4 3.83 4.69 -6.22
N ASP A 5 2.97 4.78 -7.23
CA ASP A 5 1.74 5.55 -7.12
C ASP A 5 0.81 4.96 -6.06
N LEU A 6 0.71 3.63 -5.99
CA LEU A 6 -0.07 2.96 -4.96
C LEU A 6 0.49 3.23 -3.57
N PHE A 7 1.81 3.18 -3.45
CA PHE A 7 2.49 3.47 -2.19
C PHE A 7 2.18 4.90 -1.73
N GLN A 8 2.31 5.87 -2.63
CA GLN A 8 2.03 7.27 -2.32
C GLN A 8 0.57 7.48 -1.90
N SER A 9 -0.35 6.86 -2.63
CA SER A 9 -1.77 6.97 -2.32
C SER A 9 -2.08 6.37 -0.95
N ALA A 10 -1.47 5.22 -0.65
CA ALA A 10 -1.66 4.56 0.63
C ALA A 10 -1.13 5.41 1.79
N LEU A 11 -0.03 6.12 1.57
CA LEU A 11 0.54 7.00 2.60
C LEU A 11 -0.42 8.13 2.98
N ASN A 12 -1.27 8.56 2.03
CA ASN A 12 -2.24 9.61 2.29
C ASN A 12 -3.43 9.14 3.12
N ILE A 13 -3.59 7.83 3.26
CA ILE A 13 -4.66 7.25 4.07
C ILE A 13 -4.11 6.97 5.46
N GLU A 14 -4.54 7.73 6.45
CA GLU A 14 -4.03 7.58 7.81
C GLU A 14 -4.57 6.35 8.52
N ASP A 15 -5.83 6.02 8.27
CA ASP A 15 -6.47 4.88 8.93
C ASP A 15 -5.96 3.57 8.34
N PRO A 16 -5.35 2.68 9.17
CA PRO A 16 -4.79 1.42 8.66
C PRO A 16 -5.84 0.49 8.04
N LYS A 17 -7.06 0.50 8.53
CA LYS A 17 -8.12 -0.33 7.95
C LYS A 17 -8.53 0.16 6.57
N SER A 18 -8.70 1.47 6.45
CA SER A 18 -9.04 2.07 5.15
C SER A 18 -7.91 1.87 4.15
N ARG A 19 -6.67 1.99 4.60
CA ARG A 19 -5.50 1.77 3.76
C ARG A 19 -5.49 0.35 3.22
N LYS A 20 -5.73 -0.63 4.09
CA LYS A 20 -5.73 -2.03 3.68
C LYS A 20 -6.83 -2.30 2.65
N LEU A 21 -8.02 -1.77 2.87
CA LEU A 21 -9.12 -1.93 1.93
C LEU A 21 -8.80 -1.30 0.58
N PHE A 22 -8.21 -0.11 0.61
CA PHE A 22 -7.80 0.57 -0.61
C PHE A 22 -6.80 -0.29 -1.41
N LEU A 23 -5.79 -0.80 -0.73
CA LEU A 23 -4.77 -1.62 -1.39
C LEU A 23 -5.35 -2.92 -1.93
N GLN A 24 -6.23 -3.57 -1.18
CA GLN A 24 -6.87 -4.79 -1.65
C GLN A 24 -7.70 -4.54 -2.89
N SER A 25 -8.42 -3.43 -2.92
CA SER A 25 -9.22 -3.06 -4.07
C SER A 25 -8.37 -2.79 -5.30
N GLN A 26 -7.27 -2.08 -5.14
CA GLN A 26 -6.38 -1.72 -6.26
C GLN A 26 -5.56 -2.90 -6.76
N CYS A 27 -5.25 -3.85 -5.88
CA CYS A 27 -4.40 -4.99 -6.21
C CYS A 27 -5.18 -6.30 -6.29
N GLU A 28 -6.48 -6.23 -6.57
CA GLU A 28 -7.36 -7.38 -6.58
C GLU A 28 -6.85 -8.52 -7.47
N HIS A 29 -6.27 -8.18 -8.61
CA HIS A 29 -5.76 -9.15 -9.57
C HIS A 29 -4.24 -9.22 -9.59
N LYS A 30 -3.57 -8.56 -8.63
CA LYS A 30 -2.11 -8.47 -8.63
C LYS A 30 -1.58 -8.65 -7.21
N PRO A 31 -1.60 -9.89 -6.69
CA PRO A 31 -1.14 -10.13 -5.31
C PRO A 31 0.32 -9.78 -5.09
N GLU A 32 1.18 -9.94 -6.11
CA GLU A 32 2.58 -9.59 -5.98
C GLU A 32 2.77 -8.09 -5.77
N LEU A 33 1.97 -7.29 -6.46
CA LEU A 33 2.01 -5.84 -6.31
C LEU A 33 1.60 -5.43 -4.90
N LEU A 34 0.58 -6.08 -4.36
CA LEU A 34 0.12 -5.82 -3.00
C LEU A 34 1.24 -6.10 -1.99
N LEU A 35 1.91 -7.24 -2.14
CA LEU A 35 3.01 -7.60 -1.24
C LEU A 35 4.13 -6.56 -1.29
N ARG A 36 4.46 -6.08 -2.47
CA ARG A 36 5.53 -5.10 -2.63
C ARG A 36 5.17 -3.77 -1.98
N VAL A 37 3.94 -3.31 -2.19
CA VAL A 37 3.50 -2.05 -1.60
C VAL A 37 3.45 -2.17 -0.08
N GLU A 38 2.98 -3.29 0.44
CA GLU A 38 2.95 -3.51 1.88
C GLU A 38 4.35 -3.53 2.47
N ALA A 39 5.32 -4.12 1.75
CA ALA A 39 6.71 -4.12 2.19
C ALA A 39 7.27 -2.71 2.24
N LEU A 40 6.95 -1.88 1.25
CA LEU A 40 7.39 -0.48 1.24
C LEU A 40 6.78 0.30 2.41
N LEU A 41 5.51 0.06 2.70
CA LEU A 41 4.85 0.71 3.82
C LEU A 41 5.46 0.30 5.15
N ALA A 42 5.76 -0.98 5.31
CA ALA A 42 6.38 -1.48 6.53
C ALA A 42 7.77 -0.86 6.74
N ALA A 43 8.56 -0.77 5.67
CA ALA A 43 9.87 -0.15 5.73
C ALA A 43 9.77 1.33 6.09
N HIS A 44 8.77 2.01 5.55
CA HIS A 44 8.54 3.43 5.83
C HIS A 44 8.19 3.63 7.31
N GLU A 45 7.34 2.78 7.85
CA GLU A 45 6.97 2.86 9.26
C GLU A 45 8.15 2.62 10.19
N ASN A 46 9.03 1.69 9.82
CA ASN A 46 10.20 1.38 10.64
C ASN A 46 11.21 2.51 10.70
N GLN A 47 11.17 3.42 9.73
CA GLN A 47 12.10 4.54 9.70
C GLN A 47 11.62 5.74 10.51
N SER A 48 10.39 5.74 10.89
CA SER A 48 9.85 6.84 11.71
C SER A 48 9.92 6.56 13.22
#